data_82b7a50956384c6280b1d7a26a854640
#
_entry.id   82b7a50956384c6280b1d7a26a854640
#
_cell.length_a   1.000
_cell.length_b   1.000
_cell.length_c   1.000
_cell.angle_alpha   90.00
_cell.angle_beta   90.00
_cell.angle_gamma   90.00
#
_symmetry.space_group_name_H-M   'P 1'
#
loop_
_entity.id
_entity.type
_entity.pdbx_description
1 polymer ?
#
loop_
_entity_poly.entity_id
_entity_poly.type
_entity_poly.pdbx_seq_one_letter_code
_entity_poly.pdbx_strand_id
1 'polypeptide(L)'
;MMRALYTAATGMIAEQTNVDTIANNLANVNTYGYKTERTEFKSLLYQTIQTKTTSANGENKPVGAQVGLGTRVAATTSMYTQGALTETGIATDFAIEGKAPKILLLLMSSSK
;
A
#
# COMPACT_ATOMS: atom_id res chain seq x y z
N MET A 1 18.03 22.73 2.18
CA MET A 1 17.83 22.54 0.71
C MET A 1 17.94 21.08 0.30
N MET A 2 19.08 20.41 0.52
CA MET A 2 19.28 19.01 0.11
C MET A 2 18.27 18.05 0.73
N ARG A 3 17.89 18.23 2.00
CA ARG A 3 16.89 17.39 2.69
C ARG A 3 15.51 17.45 2.03
N ALA A 4 15.06 18.65 1.65
CA ALA A 4 13.79 18.81 0.97
C ALA A 4 13.77 18.09 -0.38
N LEU A 5 14.86 18.13 -1.12
CA LEU A 5 15.00 17.40 -2.39
C LEU A 5 14.98 15.89 -2.19
N TYR A 6 15.66 15.38 -1.16
CA TYR A 6 15.61 13.94 -0.84
C TYR A 6 14.19 13.49 -0.44
N THR A 7 13.51 14.28 0.38
CA THR A 7 12.12 13.98 0.77
C THR A 7 11.20 13.98 -0.45
N ALA A 8 11.33 14.95 -1.34
CA ALA A 8 10.58 14.99 -2.59
C ALA A 8 10.90 13.81 -3.50
N ALA A 9 12.16 13.42 -3.62
CA ALA A 9 12.58 12.26 -4.42
C ALA A 9 11.96 10.95 -3.89
N THR A 10 11.92 10.75 -2.57
CA THR A 10 11.26 9.56 -1.99
C THR A 10 9.77 9.53 -2.28
N GLY A 11 9.09 10.67 -2.28
CA GLY A 11 7.68 10.78 -2.68
C GLY A 11 7.45 10.42 -4.13
N MET A 12 8.31 10.90 -5.04
CA MET A 12 8.21 10.58 -6.48
C MET A 12 8.42 9.08 -6.75
N ILE A 13 9.39 8.46 -6.09
CA ILE A 13 9.63 7.00 -6.21
C ILE A 13 8.43 6.21 -5.66
N ALA A 14 7.86 6.64 -4.55
CA ALA A 14 6.67 6.02 -3.97
C ALA A 14 5.47 6.09 -4.94
N GLU A 15 5.22 7.25 -5.55
CA GLU A 15 4.14 7.42 -6.52
C GLU A 15 4.39 6.64 -7.81
N GLN A 16 5.63 6.52 -8.27
CA GLN A 16 5.97 5.66 -9.40
C GLN A 16 5.58 4.20 -9.12
N THR A 17 5.93 3.68 -7.96
CA THR A 17 5.53 2.31 -7.56
C THR A 17 4.01 2.15 -7.47
N ASN A 18 3.30 3.19 -7.02
CA ASN A 18 1.84 3.19 -6.98
C ASN A 18 1.24 3.12 -8.38
N VAL A 19 1.75 3.90 -9.32
CA VAL A 19 1.33 3.87 -10.73
C VAL A 19 1.62 2.52 -11.36
N ASP A 20 2.77 1.90 -11.09
CA ASP A 20 3.12 0.57 -11.58
C ASP A 20 2.13 -0.49 -11.08
N THR A 21 1.72 -0.42 -9.81
CA THR A 21 0.70 -1.32 -9.25
C THR A 21 -0.66 -1.12 -9.91
N ILE A 22 -1.07 0.12 -10.14
CA ILE A 22 -2.33 0.44 -10.83
C ILE A 22 -2.28 -0.07 -12.29
N ALA A 23 -1.16 0.11 -12.97
CA ALA A 23 -0.98 -0.38 -14.34
C ALA A 23 -1.08 -1.90 -14.42
N ASN A 24 -0.49 -2.61 -13.46
CA ASN A 24 -0.61 -4.06 -13.35
C ASN A 24 -2.05 -4.50 -13.10
N ASN A 25 -2.78 -3.83 -12.21
CA ASN A 25 -4.20 -4.10 -11.97
C ASN A 25 -5.03 -3.89 -13.24
N LEU A 26 -4.76 -2.82 -13.98
CA LEU A 26 -5.45 -2.51 -15.23
C LEU A 26 -5.15 -3.53 -16.33
N ALA A 27 -3.90 -3.97 -16.44
CA ALA A 27 -3.49 -4.99 -17.41
C ALA A 27 -4.22 -6.32 -17.17
N ASN A 28 -4.53 -6.63 -15.91
CA ASN A 28 -5.18 -7.88 -15.50
C ASN A 28 -6.70 -7.74 -15.26
N VAL A 29 -7.33 -6.65 -15.72
CA VAL A 29 -8.76 -6.41 -15.49
C VAL A 29 -9.66 -7.53 -16.05
N ASN A 30 -9.25 -8.19 -17.12
CA ASN A 30 -9.96 -9.30 -17.75
C ASN A 30 -9.40 -10.69 -17.36
N THR A 31 -8.47 -10.74 -16.40
CA THR A 31 -7.90 -12.02 -15.95
C THR A 31 -8.81 -12.64 -14.91
N TYR A 32 -9.27 -13.84 -15.15
CA TYR A 32 -10.10 -14.60 -14.20
C TYR A 32 -9.32 -14.94 -12.93
N GLY A 33 -9.96 -14.76 -11.77
CA GLY A 33 -9.35 -15.04 -10.47
C GLY A 33 -8.27 -14.05 -10.04
N TYR A 34 -8.01 -13.00 -10.79
CA TYR A 34 -7.06 -11.96 -10.41
C TYR A 34 -7.53 -11.23 -9.15
N LYS A 35 -6.62 -10.98 -8.24
CA LYS A 35 -6.86 -10.19 -7.02
C LYS A 35 -6.12 -8.87 -7.11
N THR A 36 -6.88 -7.78 -7.01
CA THR A 36 -6.34 -6.42 -7.05
C THR A 36 -5.25 -6.24 -6.01
N GLU A 37 -4.11 -5.75 -6.42
CA GLU A 37 -3.01 -5.40 -5.55
C GLU A 37 -3.08 -3.93 -5.14
N ARG A 38 -2.68 -3.67 -3.90
CA ARG A 38 -2.60 -2.33 -3.33
C ARG A 38 -1.24 -2.12 -2.71
N THR A 39 -0.63 -0.97 -3.03
CA THR A 39 0.63 -0.56 -2.43
C THR A 39 0.39 0.07 -1.07
N GLU A 40 1.14 -0.35 -0.07
CA GLU A 40 1.14 0.22 1.26
C GLU A 40 2.41 1.04 1.49
N PHE A 41 2.24 2.23 2.05
CA PHE A 41 3.32 3.16 2.31
C PHE A 41 3.58 3.28 3.80
N LYS A 42 4.84 3.56 4.16
CA LYS A 42 5.25 3.84 5.53
C LYS A 42 6.08 5.11 5.56
N SER A 43 5.82 5.97 6.54
CA SER A 43 6.66 7.12 6.80
C SER A 43 8.04 6.69 7.29
N LEU A 44 9.07 7.42 6.88
CA LEU A 44 10.40 7.32 7.47
C LEU A 44 10.43 8.02 8.84
N LEU A 45 11.49 7.77 9.59
CA LEU A 45 11.66 8.38 10.90
C LEU A 45 11.67 9.90 10.81
N TYR A 46 11.17 10.54 11.86
CA TYR A 46 11.22 11.99 12.00
C TYR A 46 12.54 12.41 12.63
N GLN A 47 13.14 13.45 12.08
CA GLN A 47 14.31 14.08 12.67
C GLN A 47 13.85 15.22 13.56
N THR A 48 14.24 15.19 14.85
CA THR A 48 13.98 16.26 15.81
C THR A 48 14.96 17.39 15.57
N ILE A 49 14.47 18.55 15.16
CA ILE A 49 15.27 19.77 14.99
C ILE A 49 15.37 20.49 16.32
N GLN A 50 14.28 20.51 17.07
CA GLN A 50 14.20 21.20 18.36
C GLN A 50 13.53 20.29 19.38
N THR A 51 14.24 20.01 20.47
CA THR A 51 13.69 19.31 21.63
C THR A 51 12.98 20.30 22.56
N LYS A 52 11.97 19.80 23.26
CA LYS A 52 11.36 20.54 24.36
C LYS A 52 12.40 20.63 25.48
N THR A 53 12.92 21.81 25.74
CA THR A 53 13.88 22.07 26.82
C THR A 53 13.37 23.18 27.69
N THR A 54 13.66 23.09 28.99
CA THR A 54 13.47 24.20 29.94
C THR A 54 14.69 25.10 29.84
N SER A 55 14.48 26.39 29.59
CA SER A 55 15.55 27.35 29.63
C SER A 55 16.07 27.51 31.07
N ALA A 56 17.35 27.89 31.22
CA ALA A 56 17.94 28.18 32.53
C ALA A 56 17.16 29.25 33.35
N ASN A 57 16.32 30.01 32.68
CA ASN A 57 15.46 31.05 33.29
C ASN A 57 14.06 30.52 33.67
N GLY A 58 13.82 29.18 33.62
CA GLY A 58 12.53 28.60 34.02
C GLY A 58 11.41 28.69 32.99
N GLU A 59 11.63 29.32 31.83
CA GLU A 59 10.64 29.34 30.75
C GLU A 59 10.66 28.04 29.99
N ASN A 60 9.52 27.33 29.98
CA ASN A 60 9.32 26.16 29.19
C ASN A 60 9.10 26.55 27.71
N LYS A 61 9.90 25.99 26.80
CA LYS A 61 9.61 26.00 25.37
C LYS A 61 8.72 24.79 25.07
N PRO A 62 7.37 24.95 25.00
CA PRO A 62 6.45 23.84 24.93
C PRO A 62 6.41 23.15 23.55
N VAL A 63 7.03 23.74 22.53
CA VAL A 63 6.92 23.29 21.14
C VAL A 63 8.24 22.67 20.68
N GLY A 64 8.21 21.39 20.36
CA GLY A 64 9.28 20.72 19.63
C GLY A 64 9.03 20.79 18.12
N ALA A 65 10.09 20.98 17.32
CA ALA A 65 10.02 20.91 15.87
C ALA A 65 10.62 19.60 15.38
N GLN A 66 9.85 18.86 14.62
CA GLN A 66 10.26 17.61 13.96
C GLN A 66 10.03 17.71 12.45
N VAL A 67 10.93 17.13 11.68
CA VAL A 67 10.82 17.06 10.23
C VAL A 67 10.85 15.61 9.79
N GLY A 68 9.87 15.21 8.98
CA GLY A 68 9.81 13.89 8.36
C GLY A 68 10.88 13.73 7.27
N LEU A 69 11.47 12.54 7.18
CA LEU A 69 12.51 12.23 6.19
C LEU A 69 11.95 11.66 4.88
N GLY A 70 10.62 11.58 4.74
CA GLY A 70 9.95 11.10 3.55
C GLY A 70 9.15 9.82 3.76
N THR A 71 8.89 9.12 2.66
CA THR A 71 8.08 7.90 2.61
C THR A 71 8.86 6.76 1.96
N ARG A 72 8.45 5.53 2.25
CA ARG A 72 8.90 4.33 1.54
C ARG A 72 7.74 3.38 1.29
N VAL A 73 7.85 2.59 0.26
CA VAL A 73 6.95 1.44 0.05
C VAL A 73 7.21 0.40 1.14
N ALA A 74 6.18 -0.02 1.82
CA ALA A 74 6.25 -1.01 2.89
C ALA A 74 5.97 -2.43 2.36
N ALA A 75 4.88 -2.58 1.60
CA ALA A 75 4.44 -3.84 1.05
C ALA A 75 3.46 -3.63 -0.11
N THR A 76 3.23 -4.67 -0.87
CA THR A 76 2.11 -4.78 -1.80
C THR A 76 1.18 -5.87 -1.27
N THR A 77 -0.09 -5.54 -1.06
CA THR A 77 -1.08 -6.44 -0.45
C THR A 77 -2.18 -6.74 -1.45
N SER A 78 -2.50 -8.04 -1.61
CA SER A 78 -3.62 -8.47 -2.45
C SER A 78 -4.94 -8.36 -1.70
N MET A 79 -5.95 -7.83 -2.38
CA MET A 79 -7.30 -7.68 -1.83
C MET A 79 -8.14 -8.91 -2.18
N TYR A 80 -8.53 -9.70 -1.16
CA TYR A 80 -9.31 -10.93 -1.33
C TYR A 80 -10.81 -10.70 -1.22
N THR A 81 -11.32 -9.69 -1.91
CA THR A 81 -12.77 -9.48 -2.04
C THR A 81 -13.33 -10.40 -3.12
N GLN A 82 -14.57 -10.87 -2.91
CA GLN A 82 -15.28 -11.67 -3.92
C GLN A 82 -15.64 -10.78 -5.12
N GLY A 83 -15.31 -11.27 -6.32
CA GLY A 83 -15.73 -10.63 -7.57
C GLY A 83 -17.14 -11.04 -7.98
N ALA A 84 -17.66 -10.41 -9.03
CA ALA A 84 -18.91 -10.82 -9.65
C ALA A 84 -18.74 -12.18 -10.34
N LEU A 85 -19.73 -13.06 -10.17
CA LEU A 85 -19.78 -14.35 -10.86
C LEU A 85 -20.15 -14.10 -12.32
N THR A 86 -19.44 -14.78 -13.24
CA THR A 86 -19.71 -14.70 -14.68
C THR A 86 -20.15 -16.08 -15.16
N GLU A 87 -21.24 -16.12 -15.91
CA GLU A 87 -21.73 -17.35 -16.52
C GLU A 87 -20.86 -17.73 -17.72
N THR A 88 -20.31 -18.94 -17.72
CA THR A 88 -19.44 -19.44 -18.80
C THR A 88 -20.17 -20.42 -19.74
N GLY A 89 -21.34 -20.94 -19.36
CA GLY A 89 -22.08 -21.92 -20.12
C GLY A 89 -21.45 -23.33 -20.17
N ILE A 90 -20.36 -23.56 -19.45
CA ILE A 90 -19.65 -24.84 -19.38
C ILE A 90 -20.02 -25.56 -18.08
N ALA A 91 -20.54 -26.77 -18.17
CA ALA A 91 -21.06 -27.54 -17.02
C ALA A 91 -19.96 -27.92 -15.98
N THR A 92 -18.69 -27.86 -16.36
CA THR A 92 -17.56 -28.22 -15.49
C THR A 92 -16.95 -27.02 -14.74
N ASP A 93 -17.42 -25.82 -15.03
CA ASP A 93 -16.92 -24.60 -14.37
C ASP A 93 -17.69 -24.40 -13.07
N PHE A 94 -16.98 -24.46 -11.96
CA PHE A 94 -17.54 -24.26 -10.63
C PHE A 94 -16.97 -23.01 -10.01
N ALA A 95 -17.84 -22.19 -9.43
CA ALA A 95 -17.44 -21.03 -8.62
C ALA A 95 -17.90 -21.21 -7.17
N ILE A 96 -17.05 -20.84 -6.21
CA ILE A 96 -17.42 -20.82 -4.80
C ILE A 96 -17.88 -19.43 -4.43
N GLU A 97 -19.09 -19.30 -3.93
CA GLU A 97 -19.66 -18.09 -3.36
C GLU A 97 -19.56 -18.14 -1.83
N GLY A 98 -19.07 -17.08 -1.22
CA GLY A 98 -19.02 -16.92 0.23
C GLY A 98 -17.64 -16.55 0.79
N LYS A 99 -17.53 -16.51 2.12
CA LYS A 99 -16.28 -16.25 2.85
C LYS A 99 -15.43 -17.51 2.94
N ALA A 100 -14.85 -17.94 1.82
CA ALA A 100 -13.93 -19.07 1.83
C ALA A 100 -12.59 -18.69 2.48
N PRO A 101 -11.91 -19.58 3.21
CA PRO A 101 -10.57 -19.35 3.71
C PRO A 101 -9.59 -19.09 2.55
N LYS A 102 -8.66 -18.17 2.75
CA LYS A 102 -7.71 -17.70 1.71
C LYS A 102 -7.02 -18.80 0.91
N ILE A 103 -6.75 -19.94 1.52
CA ILE A 103 -6.10 -21.10 0.90
C ILE A 103 -7.00 -21.76 -0.17
N LEU A 104 -8.29 -21.87 0.09
CA LEU A 104 -9.24 -22.48 -0.85
C LEU A 104 -9.46 -21.59 -2.09
N LEU A 105 -9.48 -20.28 -1.89
CA LEU A 105 -9.57 -19.28 -2.96
C LEU A 105 -8.34 -19.29 -3.87
N LEU A 106 -7.15 -19.56 -3.32
CA LEU A 106 -5.91 -19.67 -4.07
C LEU A 106 -5.86 -20.93 -4.93
N LEU A 107 -6.36 -22.06 -4.41
CA LEU A 107 -6.44 -23.32 -5.12
C LEU A 107 -7.45 -23.28 -6.29
N MET A 108 -8.55 -22.54 -6.14
CA MET A 108 -9.55 -22.40 -7.19
C MET A 108 -9.20 -21.35 -8.25
N SER A 109 -8.34 -20.38 -7.92
CA SER A 109 -7.77 -19.45 -8.91
C SER A 109 -6.83 -20.14 -9.90
N SER A 110 -6.36 -21.35 -9.58
CA SER A 110 -5.52 -22.19 -10.47
C SER A 110 -6.31 -23.14 -11.34
N SER A 111 -7.61 -23.32 -11.08
CA SER A 111 -8.50 -24.12 -11.92
C SER A 111 -9.32 -23.18 -12.80
N LYS A 112 -8.95 -23.10 -14.08
CA LYS A 112 -9.75 -22.45 -15.12
C LYS A 112 -11.08 -23.15 -15.29
#